data_10a1c193ae38d8b41b5442323f214ded
#
_entry.id   10a1c193ae38d8b41b5442323f214ded
#
_cell.length_a   1.000
_cell.length_b   1.000
_cell.length_c   1.000
_cell.angle_alpha   90.00
_cell.angle_beta   90.00
_cell.angle_gamma   90.00
#
_symmetry.space_group_name_H-M   'P 1'
#
loop_
_entity.id
_entity.type
_entity.pdbx_description
1 polymer ?
#
loop_
_entity_poly.entity_id
_entity_poly.type
_entity_poly.pdbx_seq_one_letter_code
_entity_poly.pdbx_strand_id
1 'polypeptide(L)'
;MMQRLVFSLLLLLSASAALAQAKAVEMFYLGTPDCPYCRKWESATRPGFLVSPEGKAVTYVEIRGETLRQPIEARHYPARYQWVHEQVGDSRGVPRFLLAVDGEVVHSAFGTDGFEKVFLPALKKVLAGRSREKT
;
A
#
# COMPACT_ATOMS: atom_id res chain seq x y z
N MET A 1 50.05 20.40 -17.75
CA MET A 1 48.98 19.98 -18.67
C MET A 1 48.26 18.69 -18.28
N MET A 2 48.76 17.90 -17.33
CA MET A 2 48.10 16.65 -16.88
C MET A 2 47.04 16.82 -15.78
N GLN A 3 46.93 18.00 -15.17
CA GLN A 3 46.04 18.25 -14.02
C GLN A 3 44.62 18.67 -14.40
N ARG A 4 44.35 18.97 -15.67
CA ARG A 4 43.03 19.40 -16.14
C ARG A 4 42.14 18.29 -16.65
N LEU A 5 42.63 17.09 -16.89
CA LEU A 5 41.89 15.94 -17.40
C LEU A 5 41.23 15.09 -16.32
N VAL A 6 41.68 15.19 -15.07
CA VAL A 6 41.12 14.38 -13.97
C VAL A 6 39.84 14.96 -13.38
N PHE A 7 39.62 16.28 -13.52
CA PHE A 7 38.41 16.94 -13.02
C PHE A 7 37.13 16.72 -13.88
N SER A 8 37.31 16.40 -15.14
CA SER A 8 36.15 16.19 -16.05
C SER A 8 35.55 14.79 -15.94
N LEU A 9 36.26 13.81 -15.38
CA LEU A 9 35.76 12.43 -15.28
C LEU A 9 34.92 12.17 -14.01
N LEU A 10 35.05 13.03 -13.00
CA LEU A 10 34.32 12.91 -11.73
C LEU A 10 32.90 13.48 -11.77
N LEU A 11 32.55 14.27 -12.78
CA LEU A 11 31.22 14.87 -12.91
C LEU A 11 30.19 13.98 -13.65
N LEU A 12 30.61 12.86 -14.23
CA LEU A 12 29.75 11.98 -15.00
C LEU A 12 29.14 10.82 -14.19
N LEU A 13 29.55 10.63 -12.93
CA LEU A 13 29.04 9.53 -12.08
C LEU A 13 27.86 9.89 -11.17
N SER A 14 27.44 11.14 -11.15
CA SER A 14 26.36 11.58 -10.24
C SER A 14 24.95 11.58 -10.85
N ALA A 15 24.76 11.15 -12.09
CA ALA A 15 23.48 11.22 -12.79
C ALA A 15 22.62 9.93 -12.72
N SER A 16 23.11 8.86 -12.08
CA SER A 16 22.44 7.55 -12.16
C SER A 16 21.55 7.17 -10.98
N ALA A 17 21.42 8.02 -9.97
CA ALA A 17 20.63 7.69 -8.77
C ALA A 17 19.16 8.17 -8.80
N ALA A 18 18.73 8.85 -9.84
CA ALA A 18 17.39 9.44 -9.91
C ALA A 18 16.33 8.58 -10.62
N LEU A 19 16.66 7.35 -11.00
CA LEU A 19 15.82 6.54 -11.93
C LEU A 19 15.04 5.40 -11.29
N ALA A 20 14.93 5.27 -9.97
CA ALA A 20 14.30 4.09 -9.40
C ALA A 20 13.42 4.39 -8.18
N GLN A 21 12.42 5.26 -8.33
CA GLN A 21 11.21 5.13 -7.51
C GLN A 21 10.07 4.76 -8.43
N ALA A 22 9.92 3.43 -8.67
CA ALA A 22 8.73 2.90 -9.28
C ALA A 22 7.55 3.32 -8.40
N LYS A 23 6.63 4.08 -8.98
CA LYS A 23 5.37 4.48 -8.36
C LYS A 23 4.66 3.24 -7.83
N ALA A 24 4.56 3.11 -6.51
CA ALA A 24 4.05 1.92 -5.85
C ALA A 24 2.53 1.98 -5.69
N VAL A 25 1.86 0.89 -5.99
CA VAL A 25 0.48 0.65 -5.56
C VAL A 25 0.55 -0.25 -4.33
N GLU A 26 0.03 0.23 -3.21
CA GLU A 26 0.04 -0.46 -1.94
C GLU A 26 -1.37 -0.67 -1.40
N MET A 27 -1.60 -1.83 -0.82
CA MET A 27 -2.83 -2.17 -0.13
C MET A 27 -2.54 -2.40 1.34
N PHE A 28 -3.29 -1.72 2.20
CA PHE A 28 -3.23 -1.92 3.65
C PHE A 28 -4.52 -2.58 4.13
N TYR A 29 -4.38 -3.70 4.79
CA TYR A 29 -5.46 -4.38 5.48
C TYR A 29 -5.33 -4.14 6.97
N LEU A 30 -6.37 -3.57 7.59
CA LEU A 30 -6.44 -3.31 9.01
C LEU A 30 -7.43 -4.29 9.64
N GLY A 31 -6.97 -5.06 10.63
CA GLY A 31 -7.78 -6.06 11.29
C GLY A 31 -7.37 -6.32 12.73
N THR A 32 -8.22 -7.05 13.45
CA THR A 32 -7.96 -7.50 14.84
C THR A 32 -8.26 -8.98 14.98
N PRO A 33 -7.63 -9.69 15.95
CA PRO A 33 -7.81 -11.13 16.09
C PRO A 33 -9.21 -11.54 16.56
N ASP A 34 -9.94 -10.66 17.23
CA ASP A 34 -11.31 -10.90 17.74
C ASP A 34 -12.42 -10.44 16.79
N CYS A 35 -12.07 -10.02 15.58
CA CYS A 35 -12.99 -9.56 14.56
C CYS A 35 -13.50 -10.72 13.70
N PRO A 36 -14.78 -11.13 13.78
CA PRO A 36 -15.31 -12.24 12.97
C PRO A 36 -15.26 -11.99 11.46
N TYR A 37 -15.55 -10.78 11.01
CA TYR A 37 -15.47 -10.39 9.60
C TYR A 37 -14.03 -10.34 9.09
N CYS A 38 -13.08 -9.96 9.94
CA CYS A 38 -11.65 -10.02 9.62
C CYS A 38 -11.23 -11.47 9.35
N ARG A 39 -11.55 -12.39 10.28
CA ARG A 39 -11.26 -13.82 10.11
C ARG A 39 -11.90 -14.42 8.88
N LYS A 40 -13.15 -14.03 8.59
CA LYS A 40 -13.84 -14.48 7.38
C LYS A 40 -13.11 -14.04 6.12
N TRP A 41 -12.75 -12.77 6.03
CA TRP A 41 -11.98 -12.25 4.90
C TRP A 41 -10.62 -12.95 4.78
N GLU A 42 -9.90 -13.09 5.87
CA GLU A 42 -8.58 -13.72 5.94
C GLU A 42 -8.60 -15.19 5.47
N SER A 43 -9.65 -15.93 5.81
CA SER A 43 -9.77 -17.35 5.45
C SER A 43 -10.40 -17.57 4.07
N ALA A 44 -11.44 -16.83 3.73
CA ALA A 44 -12.24 -17.07 2.53
C ALA A 44 -11.81 -16.25 1.31
N THR A 45 -11.29 -15.03 1.50
CA THR A 45 -11.03 -14.09 0.40
C THR A 45 -9.54 -13.81 0.19
N ARG A 46 -8.79 -13.56 1.25
CA ARG A 46 -7.37 -13.19 1.17
C ARG A 46 -6.52 -14.17 0.35
N PRO A 47 -6.60 -15.51 0.55
CA PRO A 47 -5.73 -16.43 -0.20
C PRO A 47 -5.92 -16.34 -1.71
N GLY A 48 -7.17 -16.28 -2.17
CA GLY A 48 -7.49 -16.12 -3.59
C GLY A 48 -7.09 -14.75 -4.14
N PHE A 49 -7.28 -13.70 -3.36
CA PHE A 49 -6.87 -12.35 -3.74
C PHE A 49 -5.36 -12.24 -3.94
N LEU A 50 -4.55 -12.76 -3.00
CA LEU A 50 -3.08 -12.65 -3.07
C LEU A 50 -2.46 -13.35 -4.28
N VAL A 51 -3.11 -14.39 -4.81
CA VAL A 51 -2.65 -15.07 -6.03
C VAL A 51 -3.30 -14.54 -7.31
N SER A 52 -4.27 -13.63 -7.20
CA SER A 52 -4.90 -12.97 -8.34
C SER A 52 -3.96 -11.98 -9.03
N PRO A 53 -4.23 -11.58 -10.28
CA PRO A 53 -3.45 -10.53 -10.95
C PRO A 53 -3.41 -9.23 -10.14
N GLU A 54 -4.51 -8.83 -9.52
CA GLU A 54 -4.61 -7.62 -8.70
C GLU A 54 -3.74 -7.74 -7.44
N GLY A 55 -3.83 -8.86 -6.74
CA GLY A 55 -3.03 -9.11 -5.52
C GLY A 55 -1.53 -9.15 -5.79
N LYS A 56 -1.13 -9.70 -6.94
CA LYS A 56 0.28 -9.72 -7.37
C LYS A 56 0.80 -8.35 -7.81
N ALA A 57 -0.08 -7.45 -8.22
CA ALA A 57 0.28 -6.11 -8.70
C ALA A 57 0.42 -5.08 -7.58
N VAL A 58 0.09 -5.42 -6.34
CA VAL A 58 0.18 -4.53 -5.19
C VAL A 58 1.18 -5.03 -4.16
N THR A 59 1.74 -4.10 -3.37
CA THR A 59 2.40 -4.43 -2.11
C THR A 59 1.32 -4.57 -1.04
N TYR A 60 1.15 -5.77 -0.51
CA TYR A 60 0.18 -6.07 0.53
C TYR A 60 0.80 -5.92 1.92
N VAL A 61 0.16 -5.13 2.77
CA VAL A 61 0.62 -4.83 4.14
C VAL A 61 -0.53 -5.06 5.12
N GLU A 62 -0.28 -5.79 6.19
CA GLU A 62 -1.22 -5.97 7.29
C GLU A 62 -0.87 -5.06 8.46
N ILE A 63 -1.87 -4.33 8.96
CA ILE A 63 -1.80 -3.54 10.18
C ILE A 63 -2.73 -4.20 11.20
N ARG A 64 -2.17 -4.67 12.30
CA ARG A 64 -2.89 -5.42 13.32
C ARG A 64 -3.12 -4.61 14.58
N GLY A 65 -4.38 -4.42 14.97
CA GLY A 65 -4.77 -3.98 16.31
C GLY A 65 -4.94 -5.14 17.27
N GLU A 66 -5.10 -4.87 18.55
CA GLU A 66 -5.26 -5.90 19.60
C GLU A 66 -6.70 -6.42 19.68
N THR A 67 -7.68 -5.52 19.58
CA THR A 67 -9.09 -5.85 19.81
C THR A 67 -10.03 -4.89 19.09
N LEU A 68 -11.22 -5.37 18.72
CA LEU A 68 -12.33 -4.55 18.21
C LEU A 68 -12.72 -3.38 19.10
N ARG A 69 -12.44 -3.47 20.41
CA ARG A 69 -12.84 -2.48 21.41
C ARG A 69 -11.96 -1.23 21.39
N GLN A 70 -10.80 -1.30 20.76
CA GLN A 70 -9.84 -0.21 20.69
C GLN A 70 -9.57 0.17 19.23
N PRO A 71 -9.31 1.45 18.95
CA PRO A 71 -8.94 1.86 17.61
C PRO A 71 -7.55 1.32 17.24
N ILE A 72 -7.33 1.15 15.95
CA ILE A 72 -5.99 0.97 15.40
C ILE A 72 -5.35 2.35 15.29
N GLU A 73 -4.31 2.58 16.08
CA GLU A 73 -3.62 3.85 16.29
C GLU A 73 -2.24 3.84 15.62
N ALA A 74 -1.54 4.98 15.66
CA ALA A 74 -0.20 5.14 15.10
C ALA A 74 0.80 4.05 15.52
N ARG A 75 0.75 3.63 16.79
CA ARG A 75 1.66 2.59 17.34
C ARG A 75 1.55 1.22 16.66
N HIS A 76 0.44 0.95 15.98
CA HIS A 76 0.23 -0.31 15.26
C HIS A 76 0.86 -0.32 13.87
N TYR A 77 1.22 0.86 13.35
CA TYR A 77 1.84 0.98 12.04
C TYR A 77 3.36 0.84 12.14
N PRO A 78 4.00 0.01 11.31
CA PRO A 78 5.47 0.02 11.19
C PRO A 78 5.99 1.43 10.92
N ALA A 79 7.23 1.72 11.34
CA ALA A 79 7.83 3.05 11.20
C ALA A 79 7.75 3.58 9.76
N ARG A 80 8.02 2.72 8.77
CA ARG A 80 7.97 3.07 7.34
C ARG A 80 6.55 3.38 6.81
N TYR A 81 5.50 3.06 7.59
CA TYR A 81 4.10 3.28 7.21
C TYR A 81 3.36 4.26 8.13
N GLN A 82 4.07 5.02 8.96
CA GLN A 82 3.46 6.08 9.79
C GLN A 82 2.73 7.12 8.94
N TRP A 83 3.21 7.38 7.74
CA TRP A 83 2.57 8.27 6.78
C TRP A 83 1.14 7.86 6.41
N VAL A 84 0.83 6.55 6.47
CA VAL A 84 -0.55 6.07 6.24
C VAL A 84 -1.44 6.53 7.38
N HIS A 85 -1.03 6.32 8.64
CA HIS A 85 -1.77 6.78 9.80
C HIS A 85 -1.95 8.30 9.81
N GLU A 86 -0.93 9.06 9.43
CA GLU A 86 -1.00 10.53 9.32
C GLU A 86 -2.08 10.98 8.34
N GLN A 87 -2.33 10.23 7.28
CA GLN A 87 -3.37 10.53 6.30
C GLN A 87 -4.78 10.09 6.71
N VAL A 88 -4.93 8.95 7.39
CA VAL A 88 -6.24 8.36 7.67
C VAL A 88 -6.69 8.48 9.12
N GLY A 89 -5.77 8.79 10.04
CA GLY A 89 -6.04 8.84 11.48
C GLY A 89 -6.30 7.46 12.10
N ASP A 90 -6.80 7.45 13.32
CA ASP A 90 -7.18 6.25 14.04
C ASP A 90 -8.35 5.54 13.37
N SER A 91 -8.26 4.20 13.25
CA SER A 91 -9.32 3.40 12.65
C SER A 91 -10.11 2.66 13.71
N ARG A 92 -11.42 2.95 13.80
CA ARG A 92 -12.35 2.29 14.72
C ARG A 92 -13.15 1.14 14.10
N GLY A 93 -13.16 1.06 12.77
CA GLY A 93 -13.84 0.00 12.03
C GLY A 93 -12.85 -0.98 11.40
N VAL A 94 -13.11 -2.28 11.53
CA VAL A 94 -12.35 -3.37 10.89
C VAL A 94 -13.31 -4.44 10.36
N PRO A 95 -12.94 -5.20 9.31
CA PRO A 95 -11.75 -4.98 8.48
C PRO A 95 -11.83 -3.65 7.72
N ARG A 96 -10.70 -3.00 7.56
CA ARG A 96 -10.58 -1.80 6.75
C ARG A 96 -9.52 -2.02 5.69
N PHE A 97 -9.80 -1.56 4.48
CA PHE A 97 -8.92 -1.71 3.32
C PHE A 97 -8.56 -0.33 2.80
N LEU A 98 -7.27 -0.04 2.74
CA LEU A 98 -6.76 1.22 2.20
C LEU A 98 -6.00 0.94 0.91
N LEU A 99 -6.26 1.74 -0.10
CA LEU A 99 -5.49 1.75 -1.35
C LEU A 99 -4.65 3.00 -1.39
N ALA A 100 -3.34 2.83 -1.53
CA ALA A 100 -2.40 3.93 -1.70
C ALA A 100 -1.69 3.85 -3.05
N VAL A 101 -1.49 5.00 -3.66
CA VAL A 101 -0.76 5.17 -4.90
C VAL A 101 0.28 6.25 -4.69
N ASP A 102 1.56 5.89 -4.87
CA ASP A 102 2.69 6.82 -4.77
C ASP A 102 2.74 7.61 -3.45
N GLY A 103 2.47 6.94 -2.33
CA GLY A 103 2.49 7.56 -1.00
C GLY A 103 1.25 8.36 -0.64
N GLU A 104 0.16 8.23 -1.38
CA GLU A 104 -1.13 8.87 -1.10
C GLU A 104 -2.23 7.81 -0.96
N VAL A 105 -2.98 7.86 0.14
CA VAL A 105 -4.16 7.02 0.34
C VAL A 105 -5.31 7.59 -0.49
N VAL A 106 -5.72 6.86 -1.51
CA VAL A 106 -6.73 7.31 -2.49
C VAL A 106 -8.11 6.69 -2.29
N HIS A 107 -8.19 5.52 -1.64
CA HIS A 107 -9.46 4.86 -1.32
C HIS A 107 -9.42 4.20 0.06
N SER A 108 -10.58 4.16 0.70
CA SER A 108 -10.82 3.47 1.97
C SER A 108 -12.16 2.74 1.90
N ALA A 109 -12.19 1.48 2.32
CA ALA A 109 -13.38 0.66 2.38
C ALA A 109 -13.43 -0.17 3.66
N PHE A 110 -14.64 -0.44 4.15
CA PHE A 110 -14.86 -1.20 5.37
C PHE A 110 -15.68 -2.45 5.11
N GLY A 111 -15.33 -3.52 5.83
CA GLY A 111 -16.07 -4.78 5.76
C GLY A 111 -15.78 -5.62 4.52
N THR A 112 -16.28 -6.85 4.52
CA THR A 112 -16.11 -7.77 3.39
C THR A 112 -16.82 -7.26 2.14
N ASP A 113 -18.01 -6.70 2.28
CA ASP A 113 -18.74 -6.08 1.18
C ASP A 113 -18.01 -4.84 0.64
N GLY A 114 -17.42 -4.04 1.51
CA GLY A 114 -16.60 -2.90 1.11
C GLY A 114 -15.37 -3.32 0.30
N PHE A 115 -14.75 -4.44 0.65
CA PHE A 115 -13.67 -5.00 -0.15
C PHE A 115 -14.14 -5.33 -1.58
N GLU A 116 -15.23 -6.06 -1.71
CA GLU A 116 -15.71 -6.53 -3.01
C GLU A 116 -16.32 -5.42 -3.87
N LYS A 117 -17.12 -4.54 -3.25
CA LYS A 117 -17.93 -3.55 -3.96
C LYS A 117 -17.25 -2.20 -4.16
N VAL A 118 -16.25 -1.87 -3.32
CA VAL A 118 -15.58 -0.56 -3.32
C VAL A 118 -14.09 -0.69 -3.58
N PHE A 119 -13.37 -1.46 -2.75
CA PHE A 119 -11.92 -1.55 -2.83
C PHE A 119 -11.44 -2.22 -4.12
N LEU A 120 -11.93 -3.42 -4.41
CA LEU A 120 -11.47 -4.20 -5.56
C LEU A 120 -11.76 -3.51 -6.91
N PRO A 121 -12.94 -2.91 -7.14
CA PRO A 121 -13.18 -2.12 -8.34
C PRO A 121 -12.25 -0.90 -8.46
N ALA A 122 -11.99 -0.19 -7.35
CA ALA A 122 -11.05 0.94 -7.33
C ALA A 122 -9.61 0.51 -7.67
N LEU A 123 -9.16 -0.60 -7.09
CA LEU A 123 -7.85 -1.18 -7.40
C LEU A 123 -7.73 -1.54 -8.89
N LYS A 124 -8.71 -2.22 -9.44
CA LYS A 124 -8.74 -2.58 -10.88
C LYS A 124 -8.64 -1.34 -11.77
N LYS A 125 -9.35 -0.28 -11.41
CA LYS A 125 -9.31 0.99 -12.15
C LYS A 125 -7.92 1.66 -12.08
N VAL A 126 -7.29 1.67 -10.91
CA VAL A 126 -5.94 2.20 -10.73
C VAL A 126 -4.93 1.41 -11.58
N LEU A 127 -4.98 0.08 -11.52
CA LEU A 127 -4.07 -0.78 -12.26
C LEU A 127 -4.26 -0.65 -13.77
N ALA A 128 -5.50 -0.55 -14.26
CA ALA A 128 -5.79 -0.32 -15.68
C ALA A 128 -5.27 1.02 -16.18
N GLY A 129 -5.37 2.09 -15.37
CA GLY A 129 -4.80 3.40 -15.68
C GLY A 129 -3.28 3.36 -15.81
N ARG A 130 -2.60 2.66 -14.92
CA ARG A 130 -1.12 2.52 -14.95
C ARG A 130 -0.61 1.70 -16.13
N SER A 131 -1.35 0.68 -16.56
CA SER A 131 -0.99 -0.09 -17.75
C SER A 131 -1.01 0.76 -19.02
N ARG A 132 -1.93 1.73 -19.10
CA ARG A 132 -2.02 2.67 -20.25
C ARG A 132 -0.89 3.70 -20.26
N GLU A 133 -0.37 4.10 -19.10
CA GLU A 133 0.77 5.04 -19.04
C GLU A 133 2.10 4.44 -19.51
N LYS A 134 2.19 3.10 -19.56
CA LYS A 134 3.39 2.36 -20.02
C LYS A 134 3.44 2.10 -21.52
N THR A 135 2.37 2.41 -22.27
CA THR A 135 2.28 2.24 -23.73
C THR A 135 2.48 3.55 -24.45
#